data_4b7ac968687f657912f8e6db6acd9377
#
_entry.id   4b7ac968687f657912f8e6db6acd9377
#
_cell.length_a   1.000
_cell.length_b   1.000
_cell.length_c   1.000
_cell.angle_alpha   90.00
_cell.angle_beta   90.00
_cell.angle_gamma   90.00
#
_symmetry.space_group_name_H-M   'P 1'
#
loop_
_entity.id
_entity.type
_entity.pdbx_description
1 polymer ?
#
loop_
_entity_poly.entity_id
_entity_poly.type
_entity_poly.pdbx_seq_one_letter_code
_entity_poly.pdbx_strand_id
1 'polypeptide(L)'
;DLHLSLRRQRQMCIRDSKETWFVIDASWNFIISMFKGTGDTTQLGGPIKIAKITGQVAKMGFIAFLSIMAYISISLGFINLLPIPMLDGGHLMFYAFEKVLGRPLTQKTQEGFFRIGLFLLLSLMFFTTFNDLKDLGLF
;
A
#
# COMPACT_ATOMS: atom_id res chain seq x y z
N ASP A 1 18.73 15.38 33.62
CA ASP A 1 17.49 15.47 32.79
C ASP A 1 17.77 15.30 31.30
N LEU A 2 18.88 15.81 30.74
CA LEU A 2 19.22 15.68 29.31
C LEU A 2 19.45 14.22 28.89
N HIS A 3 20.11 13.42 29.72
CA HIS A 3 20.34 11.99 29.43
C HIS A 3 19.06 11.15 29.42
N LEU A 4 18.07 11.52 30.22
CA LEU A 4 16.76 10.84 30.26
C LEU A 4 15.91 11.20 29.02
N SER A 5 15.99 12.46 28.56
CA SER A 5 15.30 12.88 27.33
C SER A 5 15.90 12.23 26.09
N LEU A 6 17.23 12.13 25.99
CA LEU A 6 17.93 11.45 24.88
C LEU A 6 17.66 9.94 24.86
N ARG A 7 17.58 9.27 26.03
CA ARG A 7 17.19 7.86 26.11
C ARG A 7 15.75 7.66 25.65
N ARG A 8 14.83 8.51 26.07
CA ARG A 8 13.42 8.45 25.67
C ARG A 8 13.25 8.66 24.17
N GLN A 9 13.97 9.62 23.61
CA GLN A 9 13.99 9.94 22.18
C GLN A 9 14.56 8.76 21.35
N ARG A 10 15.66 8.14 21.81
CA ARG A 10 16.24 6.96 21.16
C ARG A 10 15.30 5.74 21.20
N GLN A 11 14.59 5.53 22.31
CA GLN A 11 13.60 4.44 22.42
C GLN A 11 12.38 4.70 21.52
N MET A 12 11.92 5.94 21.38
CA MET A 12 10.88 6.30 20.41
C MET A 12 11.31 5.99 18.98
N CYS A 13 12.48 6.46 18.54
CA CYS A 13 12.97 6.21 17.17
C CYS A 13 13.13 4.73 16.86
N ILE A 14 13.62 3.91 17.81
CA ILE A 14 13.75 2.46 17.63
C ILE A 14 12.38 1.79 17.54
N ARG A 15 11.41 2.26 18.32
CA ARG A 15 10.04 1.75 18.30
C ARG A 15 9.35 2.11 16.99
N ASP A 16 9.45 3.35 16.54
CA ASP A 16 8.87 3.82 15.29
C ASP A 16 9.47 3.07 14.07
N SER A 17 10.78 2.84 14.07
CA SER A 17 11.44 2.04 13.03
C SER A 17 10.95 0.58 13.01
N LYS A 18 10.70 -0.02 14.18
CA LYS A 18 10.15 -1.37 14.28
C LYS A 18 8.71 -1.44 13.80
N GLU A 19 7.89 -0.44 14.12
CA GLU A 19 6.51 -0.36 13.65
C GLU A 19 6.47 -0.17 12.12
N THR A 20 7.33 0.66 11.56
CA THR A 20 7.47 0.82 10.10
C THR A 20 7.89 -0.49 9.44
N TRP A 21 8.90 -1.18 10.01
CA TRP A 21 9.35 -2.48 9.49
C TRP A 21 8.25 -3.54 9.56
N PHE A 22 7.49 -3.55 10.66
CA PHE A 22 6.34 -4.46 10.81
C PHE A 22 5.28 -4.23 9.72
N VAL A 23 4.99 -2.97 9.36
CA VAL A 23 4.05 -2.65 8.28
C VAL A 23 4.56 -3.15 6.94
N ILE A 24 5.85 -2.98 6.65
CA ILE A 24 6.47 -3.47 5.42
C ILE A 24 6.41 -4.99 5.34
N ASP A 25 6.78 -5.68 6.43
CA ASP A 25 6.76 -7.14 6.51
C ASP A 25 5.33 -7.70 6.38
N ALA A 26 4.36 -7.10 7.06
CA ALA A 26 2.95 -7.45 6.94
C ALA A 26 2.42 -7.25 5.52
N SER A 27 2.79 -6.14 4.86
CA SER A 27 2.41 -5.87 3.47
C SER A 27 3.03 -6.88 2.51
N TRP A 28 4.31 -7.24 2.74
CA TRP A 28 5.00 -8.26 1.95
C TRP A 28 4.38 -9.65 2.09
N ASN A 29 4.10 -10.06 3.33
CA ASN A 29 3.43 -11.32 3.61
C ASN A 29 2.02 -11.38 3.05
N PHE A 30 1.30 -10.26 3.05
CA PHE A 30 -0.02 -10.15 2.44
C PHE A 30 0.05 -10.36 0.92
N ILE A 31 1.01 -9.75 0.23
CA ILE A 31 1.23 -9.94 -1.21
C ILE A 31 1.54 -11.41 -1.52
N ILE A 32 2.44 -12.03 -0.75
CA ILE A 32 2.78 -13.44 -0.91
C ILE A 32 1.55 -14.34 -0.73
N SER A 33 0.72 -14.08 0.27
CA SER A 33 -0.50 -14.86 0.54
C SER A 33 -1.52 -14.73 -0.60
N MET A 34 -1.61 -13.57 -1.22
CA MET A 34 -2.45 -13.39 -2.41
C MET A 34 -1.95 -14.25 -3.58
N PHE A 35 -0.64 -14.25 -3.84
CA PHE A 35 -0.06 -15.10 -4.90
C PHE A 35 -0.21 -16.59 -4.64
N LYS A 36 -0.19 -17.01 -3.38
CA LYS A 36 -0.40 -18.41 -2.97
C LYS A 36 -1.86 -18.84 -2.96
N GLY A 37 -2.80 -17.93 -3.23
CA GLY A 37 -4.24 -18.21 -3.19
C GLY A 37 -4.79 -18.51 -1.79
N THR A 38 -4.00 -18.29 -0.75
CA THR A 38 -4.41 -18.46 0.68
C THR A 38 -4.89 -17.16 1.30
N GLY A 39 -4.88 -16.06 0.54
CA GLY A 39 -5.33 -14.76 1.00
C GLY A 39 -6.85 -14.74 1.21
N ASP A 40 -7.29 -14.45 2.42
CA ASP A 40 -8.69 -14.13 2.72
C ASP A 40 -9.10 -12.88 1.94
N THR A 41 -9.89 -13.06 0.89
CA THR A 41 -10.42 -11.95 0.09
C THR A 41 -11.30 -11.00 0.91
N THR A 42 -11.79 -11.45 2.06
CA THR A 42 -12.53 -10.63 3.02
C THR A 42 -11.68 -9.56 3.70
N GLN A 43 -10.35 -9.73 3.69
CA GLN A 43 -9.40 -8.73 4.21
C GLN A 43 -9.06 -7.64 3.18
N LEU A 44 -9.37 -7.87 1.90
CA LEU A 44 -9.29 -6.85 0.86
C LEU A 44 -10.41 -5.81 1.09
N GLY A 45 -10.14 -4.90 2.04
CA GLY A 45 -11.00 -3.75 2.24
C GLY A 45 -10.86 -2.79 1.07
N GLY A 46 -11.96 -2.52 0.39
CA GLY A 46 -12.03 -1.48 -0.62
C GLY A 46 -12.07 -0.08 -0.02
N PRO A 47 -12.23 0.95 -0.86
CA PRO A 47 -12.19 2.34 -0.41
C PRO A 47 -13.28 2.68 0.61
N ILE A 48 -14.43 2.01 0.57
CA ILE A 48 -15.55 2.22 1.49
C ILE A 48 -15.20 1.68 2.88
N LYS A 49 -14.58 0.49 2.95
CA LYS A 49 -14.15 -0.12 4.21
C LYS A 49 -13.04 0.70 4.88
N ILE A 50 -12.09 1.21 4.10
CA ILE A 50 -11.04 2.11 4.59
C ILE A 50 -11.65 3.37 5.18
N ALA A 51 -12.60 4.01 4.48
CA ALA A 51 -13.30 5.20 4.96
C ALA A 51 -14.05 4.93 6.27
N LYS A 52 -14.73 3.78 6.38
CA LYS A 52 -15.45 3.36 7.58
C LYS A 52 -14.50 3.16 8.78
N ILE A 53 -13.41 2.44 8.58
CA ILE A 53 -12.40 2.19 9.64
C ILE A 53 -11.78 3.51 10.07
N THR A 54 -11.38 4.38 9.13
CA THR A 54 -10.81 5.69 9.44
C THR A 54 -11.78 6.56 10.22
N GLY A 55 -13.07 6.55 9.85
CA GLY A 55 -14.12 7.26 10.57
C GLY A 55 -14.36 6.71 11.99
N GLN A 56 -14.23 5.42 12.21
CA GLN A 56 -14.32 4.82 13.56
C GLN A 56 -13.11 5.19 14.41
N VAL A 57 -11.90 5.12 13.85
CA VAL A 57 -10.67 5.49 14.57
C VAL A 57 -10.61 6.98 14.88
N ALA A 58 -11.17 7.83 14.02
CA ALA A 58 -11.28 9.27 14.30
C ALA A 58 -12.11 9.57 15.57
N LYS A 59 -13.09 8.72 15.90
CA LYS A 59 -13.87 8.83 17.13
C LYS A 59 -13.09 8.41 18.38
N MET A 60 -12.01 7.63 18.24
CA MET A 60 -11.15 7.21 19.34
C MET A 60 -10.18 8.31 19.80
N GLY A 61 -10.06 9.38 19.02
CA GLY A 61 -9.24 10.55 19.34
C GLY A 61 -8.18 10.87 18.29
N PHE A 62 -7.63 12.07 18.43
CA PHE A 62 -6.72 12.65 17.44
C PHE A 62 -5.43 11.83 17.24
N ILE A 63 -4.87 11.27 18.33
CA ILE A 63 -3.63 10.47 18.26
C ILE A 63 -3.87 9.17 17.49
N ALA A 64 -5.00 8.50 17.74
CA ALA A 64 -5.38 7.28 17.02
C ALA A 64 -5.60 7.57 15.53
N PHE A 65 -6.22 8.68 15.20
CA PHE A 65 -6.41 9.13 13.83
C PHE A 65 -5.09 9.40 13.12
N LEU A 66 -4.14 10.10 13.75
CA LEU A 66 -2.81 10.30 13.19
C LEU A 66 -2.06 8.98 12.97
N SER A 67 -2.19 8.04 13.87
CA SER A 67 -1.54 6.73 13.75
C SER A 67 -2.05 5.95 12.55
N ILE A 68 -3.37 5.93 12.32
CA ILE A 68 -3.93 5.24 11.15
C ILE A 68 -3.57 5.96 9.84
N MET A 69 -3.50 7.29 9.85
CA MET A 69 -3.04 8.07 8.70
C MET A 69 -1.59 7.74 8.33
N ALA A 70 -0.71 7.65 9.33
CA ALA A 70 0.67 7.25 9.13
C ALA A 70 0.77 5.82 8.59
N TYR A 71 -0.01 4.88 9.13
CA TYR A 71 -0.06 3.50 8.67
C TYR A 71 -0.49 3.40 7.20
N ILE A 72 -1.57 4.07 6.82
CA ILE A 72 -2.06 4.10 5.43
C ILE A 72 -1.00 4.72 4.50
N SER A 73 -0.34 5.79 4.93
CA SER A 73 0.70 6.47 4.15
C SER A 73 1.90 5.56 3.87
N ILE A 74 2.38 4.84 4.88
CA ILE A 74 3.49 3.89 4.73
C ILE A 74 3.08 2.74 3.80
N SER A 75 1.90 2.17 3.99
CA SER A 75 1.38 1.08 3.16
C SER A 75 1.24 1.52 1.70
N LEU A 76 0.70 2.71 1.46
CA LEU A 76 0.54 3.27 0.12
C LEU A 76 1.89 3.54 -0.54
N GLY A 77 2.86 4.09 0.19
CA GLY A 77 4.23 4.28 -0.29
C GLY A 77 4.89 2.96 -0.67
N PHE A 78 4.71 1.93 0.16
CA PHE A 78 5.23 0.60 -0.12
C PHE A 78 4.61 -0.04 -1.37
N ILE A 79 3.28 0.05 -1.51
CA ILE A 79 2.57 -0.46 -2.70
C ILE A 79 3.03 0.28 -3.96
N ASN A 80 3.24 1.60 -3.89
CA ASN A 80 3.73 2.39 -5.01
C ASN A 80 5.15 2.00 -5.45
N LEU A 81 5.95 1.43 -4.57
CA LEU A 81 7.30 0.95 -4.89
C LEU A 81 7.29 -0.41 -5.64
N LEU A 82 6.17 -1.12 -5.65
CA LEU A 82 6.07 -2.40 -6.35
C LEU A 82 6.24 -2.22 -7.86
N PRO A 83 6.85 -3.20 -8.55
CA PRO A 83 7.07 -3.16 -10.00
C PRO A 83 5.78 -3.41 -10.78
N ILE A 84 4.76 -2.62 -10.52
CA ILE A 84 3.45 -2.69 -11.18
C ILE A 84 3.34 -1.53 -12.16
N PRO A 85 2.97 -1.77 -13.42
CA PRO A 85 2.69 -0.71 -14.38
C PRO A 85 1.65 0.26 -13.78
N MET A 86 1.81 1.55 -13.96
CA MET A 86 1.02 2.65 -13.39
C MET A 86 1.44 3.12 -11.99
N LEU A 87 2.28 2.40 -11.26
CA LEU A 87 2.88 2.84 -10.00
C LEU A 87 4.31 3.35 -10.21
N ASP A 88 4.84 4.10 -9.24
CA ASP A 88 6.20 4.67 -9.33
C ASP A 88 7.27 3.59 -9.51
N GLY A 89 7.09 2.43 -8.84
CA GLY A 89 7.97 1.27 -9.02
C GLY A 89 7.96 0.70 -10.44
N GLY A 90 6.86 0.84 -11.19
CA GLY A 90 6.79 0.49 -12.60
C GLY A 90 7.69 1.36 -13.47
N HIS A 91 7.75 2.66 -13.20
CA HIS A 91 8.68 3.56 -13.87
C HIS A 91 10.13 3.22 -13.57
N LEU A 92 10.47 2.93 -12.31
CA LEU A 92 11.80 2.47 -11.92
C LEU A 92 12.20 1.18 -12.64
N MET A 93 11.25 0.26 -12.79
CA MET A 93 11.46 -0.99 -13.53
C MET A 93 11.76 -0.70 -15.01
N PHE A 94 11.05 0.23 -15.65
CA PHE A 94 11.34 0.63 -17.04
C PHE A 94 12.74 1.21 -17.17
N TYR A 95 13.15 2.11 -16.30
CA TYR A 95 14.52 2.66 -16.30
C TYR A 95 15.58 1.57 -16.07
N ALA A 96 15.30 0.59 -15.22
CA ALA A 96 16.20 -0.54 -15.01
C ALA A 96 16.34 -1.38 -16.31
N PHE A 97 15.22 -1.66 -16.99
CA PHE A 97 15.23 -2.38 -18.27
C PHE A 97 15.97 -1.59 -19.37
N GLU A 98 15.74 -0.28 -19.49
CA GLU A 98 16.44 0.57 -20.44
C GLU A 98 17.96 0.54 -20.22
N LYS A 99 18.38 0.57 -18.95
CA LYS A 99 19.80 0.49 -18.58
C LYS A 99 20.42 -0.86 -18.96
N VAL A 100 19.68 -1.96 -18.80
CA VAL A 100 20.16 -3.32 -19.15
C VAL A 100 20.17 -3.54 -20.65
N LEU A 101 19.13 -3.05 -21.36
CA LEU A 101 19.05 -3.19 -22.84
C LEU A 101 19.95 -2.21 -23.59
N GLY A 102 20.47 -1.17 -22.93
CA GLY A 102 21.28 -0.13 -23.56
C GLY A 102 20.53 0.75 -24.57
N ARG A 103 19.19 0.67 -24.60
CA ARG A 103 18.33 1.47 -25.49
C ARG A 103 17.02 1.83 -24.78
N PRO A 104 16.45 3.01 -25.06
CA PRO A 104 15.17 3.40 -24.51
C PRO A 104 14.05 2.49 -25.03
N LEU A 105 13.10 2.18 -24.14
CA LEU A 105 11.87 1.47 -24.51
C LEU A 105 11.02 2.35 -25.44
N THR A 106 10.44 1.76 -26.47
CA THR A 106 9.57 2.49 -27.37
C THR A 106 8.33 2.99 -26.65
N GLN A 107 7.89 4.20 -26.99
CA GLN A 107 6.72 4.82 -26.39
C GLN A 107 5.48 3.92 -26.48
N LYS A 108 5.30 3.21 -27.61
CA LYS A 108 4.21 2.25 -27.78
C LYS A 108 4.23 1.10 -26.76
N THR A 109 5.43 0.63 -26.40
CA THR A 109 5.59 -0.43 -25.40
C THR A 109 5.21 0.08 -24.01
N GLN A 110 5.67 1.27 -23.65
CA GLN A 110 5.31 1.91 -22.38
C GLN A 110 3.81 2.15 -22.27
N GLU A 111 3.18 2.71 -23.32
CA GLU A 111 1.73 2.92 -23.38
C GLU A 111 0.94 1.63 -23.25
N GLY A 112 1.42 0.53 -23.85
CA GLY A 112 0.82 -0.80 -23.74
C GLY A 112 0.81 -1.30 -22.29
N PHE A 113 1.94 -1.19 -21.61
CA PHE A 113 2.03 -1.58 -20.18
C PHE A 113 1.17 -0.70 -19.29
N PHE A 114 1.11 0.62 -19.53
CA PHE A 114 0.23 1.52 -18.79
C PHE A 114 -1.24 1.19 -18.98
N ARG A 115 -1.65 0.85 -20.20
CA ARG A 115 -3.04 0.48 -20.50
C ARG A 115 -3.44 -0.81 -19.80
N ILE A 116 -2.55 -1.80 -19.76
CA ILE A 116 -2.78 -3.05 -19.02
C ILE A 116 -2.84 -2.77 -17.51
N GLY A 117 -1.91 -1.99 -16.98
CA GLY A 117 -1.89 -1.61 -15.56
C GLY A 117 -3.16 -0.85 -15.14
N LEU A 118 -3.62 0.09 -15.96
CA LEU A 118 -4.86 0.83 -15.73
C LEU A 118 -6.07 -0.12 -15.71
N PHE A 119 -6.15 -1.03 -16.66
CA PHE A 119 -7.25 -2.01 -16.69
C PHE A 119 -7.27 -2.89 -15.45
N LEU A 120 -6.12 -3.40 -15.02
CA LEU A 120 -6.00 -4.20 -13.79
C LEU A 120 -6.41 -3.41 -12.56
N LEU A 121 -5.94 -2.17 -12.44
CA LEU A 121 -6.25 -1.30 -11.31
C LEU A 121 -7.75 -0.99 -11.24
N LEU A 122 -8.36 -0.63 -12.36
CA LEU A 122 -9.80 -0.37 -12.42
C LEU A 122 -10.62 -1.62 -12.14
N SER A 123 -10.21 -2.78 -12.64
CA SER A 123 -10.86 -4.07 -12.36
C SER A 123 -10.79 -4.41 -10.88
N LEU A 124 -9.63 -4.23 -10.25
CA LEU A 124 -9.45 -4.46 -8.82
C LEU A 124 -10.29 -3.49 -7.99
N MET A 125 -10.30 -2.20 -8.35
CA MET A 125 -11.10 -1.19 -7.69
C MET A 125 -12.60 -1.51 -7.77
N PHE A 126 -13.07 -1.92 -8.94
CA PHE A 126 -14.46 -2.34 -9.12
C PHE A 126 -14.79 -3.57 -8.27
N PHE A 127 -13.92 -4.58 -8.29
CA PHE A 127 -14.09 -5.80 -7.51
C PHE A 127 -14.14 -5.54 -6.00
N THR A 128 -13.19 -4.74 -5.48
CA THR A 128 -13.15 -4.42 -4.05
C THR A 128 -14.33 -3.55 -3.63
N THR A 129 -14.74 -2.60 -4.45
CA THR A 129 -15.94 -1.78 -4.18
C THR A 129 -17.20 -2.63 -4.16
N PHE A 130 -17.34 -3.57 -5.10
CA PHE A 130 -18.47 -4.49 -5.13
C PHE A 130 -18.51 -5.39 -3.89
N ASN A 131 -17.34 -5.90 -3.47
CA ASN A 131 -17.23 -6.69 -2.26
C ASN A 131 -17.58 -5.86 -0.99
N ASP A 132 -17.13 -4.60 -0.91
CA ASP A 132 -17.49 -3.69 0.18
C ASP A 132 -19.00 -3.42 0.25
N LEU A 133 -19.67 -3.25 -0.90
CA LEU A 133 -21.12 -3.06 -0.95
C LEU A 133 -21.87 -4.29 -0.43
N LYS A 134 -21.36 -5.48 -0.78
CA LYS A 134 -21.92 -6.75 -0.32
C LYS A 134 -21.77 -6.90 1.20
N ASP A 135 -20.61 -6.54 1.75
CA ASP A 135 -20.34 -6.55 3.20
C ASP A 135 -21.23 -5.54 3.96
N LEU A 136 -21.70 -4.48 3.30
CA LEU A 136 -22.64 -3.51 3.86
C LEU A 136 -24.11 -3.99 3.82
N GLY A 137 -24.37 -5.14 3.22
CA GLY A 137 -25.72 -5.73 3.15
C GLY A 137 -26.67 -4.98 2.19
N LEU A 138 -26.12 -4.31 1.18
CA LEU A 138 -26.90 -3.59 0.16
C LEU A 138 -27.39 -4.51 -0.99
N PHE A 139 -26.85 -5.74 -1.03
CA PHE A 139 -27.27 -6.79 -1.97
C PHE A 139 -27.28 -8.16 -1.28
#